data_64df36ebd6fc0b90b22a9cf351dd8a21
#
_entry.id   64df36ebd6fc0b90b22a9cf351dd8a21
#
_cell.length_a   1.000
_cell.length_b   1.000
_cell.length_c   1.000
_cell.angle_alpha   90.00
_cell.angle_beta   90.00
_cell.angle_gamma   90.00
#
_symmetry.space_group_name_H-M   'P 1'
#
loop_
_entity.id
_entity.type
_entity.pdbx_description
1 polymer ?
#
loop_
_entity_poly.entity_id
_entity_poly.type
_entity_poly.pdbx_seq_one_letter_code
_entity_poly.pdbx_strand_id
1 'polypeptide(L)'
;MLPGLSGYSLVRTLRDEENWVPVLLLSAKDGEHDVADGLDYGADDYLTKPFSFVVLLARLRSLLRRDTGPRPTVLEAGGLALDPATHRVQADGADVELSPREFLLLEHLLRAAPAVVGKEELLDRVWASGDDANVVEVYVGYLRRKLGRERIETVRGVGYRVAG
;
A
#
# COMPACT_ATOMS: atom_id res chain seq x y z
N MET A 1 -6.36 24.68 2.34
CA MET A 1 -5.89 24.40 3.73
C MET A 1 -7.13 24.38 4.60
N LEU A 2 -7.30 23.31 5.36
CA LEU A 2 -8.34 23.26 6.41
C LEU A 2 -7.85 24.10 7.60
N PRO A 3 -8.68 24.97 8.18
CA PRO A 3 -8.25 25.77 9.33
C PRO A 3 -8.00 24.86 10.53
N GLY A 4 -6.78 24.90 11.06
CA GLY A 4 -6.41 24.29 12.34
C GLY A 4 -5.85 22.88 12.34
N LEU A 5 -6.09 22.02 11.32
CA LEU A 5 -5.49 20.70 11.21
C LEU A 5 -4.93 20.46 9.80
N SER A 6 -3.71 19.93 9.75
CA SER A 6 -3.13 19.42 8.50
C SER A 6 -3.83 18.10 8.09
N GLY A 7 -4.10 17.91 6.81
CA GLY A 7 -4.60 16.63 6.30
C GLY A 7 -3.69 15.45 6.67
N TYR A 8 -2.40 15.65 6.68
CA TYR A 8 -1.41 14.67 7.13
C TYR A 8 -1.57 14.28 8.61
N SER A 9 -1.77 15.28 9.48
CA SER A 9 -2.00 15.04 10.92
C SER A 9 -3.29 14.26 11.15
N LEU A 10 -4.35 14.56 10.39
CA LEU A 10 -5.62 13.84 10.47
C LEU A 10 -5.45 12.37 10.08
N VAL A 11 -4.75 12.10 8.96
CA VAL A 11 -4.48 10.73 8.53
C VAL A 11 -3.72 9.96 9.59
N ARG A 12 -2.66 10.57 10.14
CA ARG A 12 -1.88 9.97 11.22
C ARG A 12 -2.75 9.65 12.44
N THR A 13 -3.58 10.59 12.90
CA THR A 13 -4.49 10.37 14.02
C THR A 13 -5.42 9.18 13.74
N LEU A 14 -5.99 9.08 12.53
CA LEU A 14 -6.85 7.95 12.17
C LEU A 14 -6.09 6.61 12.28
N ARG A 15 -4.83 6.57 11.85
CA ARG A 15 -4.02 5.34 11.92
C ARG A 15 -3.58 5.02 13.34
N ASP A 16 -3.25 6.04 14.14
CA ASP A 16 -2.92 5.89 15.57
C ASP A 16 -4.14 5.35 16.37
N GLU A 17 -5.37 5.66 15.92
CA GLU A 17 -6.63 5.14 16.45
C GLU A 17 -7.06 3.78 15.83
N GLU A 18 -6.16 3.11 15.10
CA GLU A 18 -6.44 1.86 14.38
C GLU A 18 -7.62 1.96 13.38
N ASN A 19 -7.94 3.16 12.92
CA ASN A 19 -8.99 3.40 11.94
C ASN A 19 -8.42 3.32 10.52
N TRP A 20 -8.80 2.28 9.80
CA TRP A 20 -8.31 1.93 8.45
C TRP A 20 -9.25 2.36 7.33
N VAL A 21 -10.12 3.34 7.58
CA VAL A 21 -10.94 3.91 6.51
C VAL A 21 -10.05 4.38 5.34
N PRO A 22 -10.41 4.05 4.08
CA PRO A 22 -9.65 4.51 2.92
C PRO A 22 -9.58 6.04 2.87
N VAL A 23 -8.37 6.60 2.73
CA VAL A 23 -8.13 8.04 2.71
C VAL A 23 -7.46 8.45 1.42
N LEU A 24 -8.09 9.34 0.67
CA LEU A 24 -7.52 10.05 -0.47
C LEU A 24 -7.14 11.47 -0.07
N LEU A 25 -5.87 11.82 -0.12
CA LEU A 25 -5.41 13.18 0.11
C LEU A 25 -5.53 14.02 -1.17
N LEU A 26 -6.16 15.20 -1.05
CA LEU A 26 -6.26 16.19 -2.13
C LEU A 26 -5.43 17.42 -1.76
N SER A 27 -4.35 17.70 -2.47
CA SER A 27 -3.41 18.77 -2.14
C SER A 27 -3.04 19.63 -3.35
N ALA A 28 -2.69 20.89 -3.10
CA ALA A 28 -2.06 21.76 -4.10
C ALA A 28 -0.53 21.57 -4.16
N LYS A 29 0.04 20.75 -3.28
CA LYS A 29 1.46 20.42 -3.26
C LYS A 29 1.70 19.26 -4.22
N ASP A 30 2.61 19.46 -5.17
CA ASP A 30 2.92 18.56 -6.28
C ASP A 30 4.37 18.04 -6.24
N GLY A 31 5.13 18.42 -5.21
CA GLY A 31 6.49 17.92 -5.01
C GLY A 31 6.51 16.42 -4.72
N GLU A 32 7.49 15.71 -5.30
CA GLU A 32 7.68 14.26 -5.07
C GLU A 32 7.79 13.92 -3.58
N HIS A 33 8.44 14.77 -2.80
CA HIS A 33 8.55 14.62 -1.33
C HIS A 33 7.20 14.82 -0.62
N ASP A 34 6.39 15.79 -1.06
CA ASP A 34 5.06 16.02 -0.46
C ASP A 34 4.10 14.85 -0.72
N VAL A 35 4.19 14.22 -1.89
CA VAL A 35 3.43 13.01 -2.24
C VAL A 35 3.90 11.81 -1.41
N ALA A 36 5.22 11.61 -1.34
CA ALA A 36 5.81 10.54 -0.54
C ALA A 36 5.44 10.69 0.95
N ASP A 37 5.59 11.90 1.51
CA ASP A 37 5.21 12.19 2.89
C ASP A 37 3.73 11.87 3.12
N GLY A 38 2.82 12.28 2.21
CA GLY A 38 1.39 12.01 2.34
C GLY A 38 1.05 10.53 2.42
N LEU A 39 1.72 9.71 1.63
CA LEU A 39 1.57 8.26 1.63
C LEU A 39 2.23 7.62 2.88
N ASP A 40 3.39 8.12 3.29
CA ASP A 40 4.10 7.65 4.48
C ASP A 40 3.33 7.96 5.79
N TYR A 41 2.52 9.03 5.83
CA TYR A 41 1.60 9.31 6.93
C TYR A 41 0.38 8.36 6.96
N GLY A 42 0.27 7.45 5.99
CA GLY A 42 -0.76 6.42 5.98
C GLY A 42 -1.97 6.72 5.10
N ALA A 43 -1.90 7.72 4.21
CA ALA A 43 -2.92 7.89 3.18
C ALA A 43 -2.87 6.73 2.17
N ASP A 44 -4.04 6.34 1.67
CA ASP A 44 -4.16 5.25 0.69
C ASP A 44 -3.90 5.71 -0.73
N ASP A 45 -4.10 7.00 -1.00
CA ASP A 45 -3.81 7.60 -2.29
C ASP A 45 -3.66 9.11 -2.16
N TYR A 46 -3.05 9.75 -3.16
CA TYR A 46 -2.76 11.18 -3.19
C TYR A 46 -3.13 11.74 -4.57
N LEU A 47 -3.77 12.90 -4.61
CA LEU A 47 -4.15 13.56 -5.86
C LEU A 47 -3.84 15.05 -5.79
N THR A 48 -3.01 15.52 -6.72
CA THR A 48 -2.60 16.93 -6.80
C THR A 48 -3.65 17.78 -7.49
N LYS A 49 -3.85 19.00 -6.97
CA LYS A 49 -4.68 20.04 -7.60
C LYS A 49 -3.85 20.86 -8.60
N PRO A 50 -4.42 21.21 -9.76
CA PRO A 50 -5.78 20.92 -10.26
C PRO A 50 -5.92 19.47 -10.78
N PHE A 51 -7.03 18.81 -10.52
CA PHE A 51 -7.29 17.46 -10.99
C PHE A 51 -8.57 17.38 -11.83
N SER A 52 -8.62 16.40 -12.71
CA SER A 52 -9.82 16.05 -13.45
C SER A 52 -10.80 15.27 -12.55
N PHE A 53 -12.10 15.59 -12.65
CA PHE A 53 -13.15 14.85 -11.96
C PHE A 53 -13.17 13.36 -12.36
N VAL A 54 -12.83 13.06 -13.61
CA VAL A 54 -12.72 11.66 -14.08
C VAL A 54 -11.62 10.91 -13.34
N VAL A 55 -10.46 11.56 -13.13
CA VAL A 55 -9.33 10.96 -12.36
C VAL A 55 -9.71 10.77 -10.90
N LEU A 56 -10.36 11.77 -10.28
CA LEU A 56 -10.85 11.65 -8.91
C LEU A 56 -11.78 10.45 -8.74
N LEU A 57 -12.78 10.30 -9.62
CA LEU A 57 -13.70 9.17 -9.58
C LEU A 57 -13.01 7.82 -9.81
N ALA A 58 -12.01 7.78 -10.69
CA ALA A 58 -11.25 6.56 -10.93
C ALA A 58 -10.48 6.13 -9.67
N ARG A 59 -9.83 7.07 -8.97
CA ARG A 59 -9.11 6.82 -7.72
C ARG A 59 -10.06 6.40 -6.59
N LEU A 60 -11.19 7.07 -6.43
CA LEU A 60 -12.21 6.67 -5.44
C LEU A 60 -12.74 5.26 -5.70
N ARG A 61 -13.04 4.91 -6.96
CA ARG A 61 -13.45 3.54 -7.31
C ARG A 61 -12.35 2.52 -7.01
N SER A 62 -11.09 2.89 -7.21
CA SER A 62 -9.94 2.04 -6.88
C SER A 62 -9.86 1.79 -5.38
N LEU A 63 -10.04 2.83 -4.57
CA LEU A 63 -10.05 2.73 -3.11
C LEU A 63 -11.22 1.89 -2.58
N LEU A 64 -12.42 2.05 -3.18
CA LEU A 64 -13.64 1.35 -2.75
C LEU A 64 -13.72 -0.10 -3.25
N ARG A 65 -12.94 -0.51 -4.26
CA ARG A 65 -12.91 -1.90 -4.75
C ARG A 65 -12.36 -2.91 -3.73
N ARG A 66 -11.80 -2.43 -2.63
CA ARG A 66 -11.09 -3.25 -1.64
C ARG A 66 -11.96 -4.17 -0.80
N ASP A 67 -13.30 -4.22 -0.99
CA ASP A 67 -14.19 -4.84 0.01
C ASP A 67 -15.31 -5.74 -0.52
N THR A 68 -15.17 -6.43 -1.65
CA THR A 68 -16.25 -7.29 -2.17
C THR A 68 -15.91 -8.78 -2.31
N GLY A 69 -15.04 -9.32 -1.45
CA GLY A 69 -14.72 -10.74 -1.38
C GLY A 69 -14.98 -11.36 -0.01
N PRO A 70 -15.16 -12.68 0.11
CA PRO A 70 -15.19 -13.34 1.41
C PRO A 70 -13.87 -13.03 2.13
N ARG A 71 -13.98 -12.57 3.38
CA ARG A 71 -12.81 -12.19 4.19
C ARG A 71 -11.84 -13.35 4.26
N PRO A 72 -10.63 -13.21 3.73
CA PRO A 72 -9.70 -14.31 3.75
C PRO A 72 -9.18 -14.57 5.17
N THR A 73 -9.03 -15.82 5.46
CA THR A 73 -8.13 -16.33 6.49
C THR A 73 -6.78 -15.64 6.44
N VAL A 74 -6.09 -15.56 7.55
CA VAL A 74 -4.71 -15.07 7.64
C VAL A 74 -3.88 -15.66 6.49
N LEU A 75 -3.19 -14.80 5.77
CA LEU A 75 -2.31 -15.19 4.67
C LEU A 75 -0.93 -15.49 5.23
N GLU A 76 -0.44 -16.69 5.01
CA GLU A 76 0.85 -17.12 5.58
C GLU A 76 1.78 -17.65 4.47
N ALA A 77 3.00 -17.13 4.44
CA ALA A 77 4.10 -17.66 3.64
C ALA A 77 5.45 -17.11 4.13
N GLY A 78 6.51 -17.90 4.04
CA GLY A 78 7.89 -17.46 4.33
C GLY A 78 8.10 -16.85 5.73
N GLY A 79 7.38 -17.36 6.76
CA GLY A 79 7.43 -16.79 8.11
C GLY A 79 6.71 -15.44 8.27
N LEU A 80 5.94 -15.04 7.25
CA LEU A 80 5.06 -13.88 7.31
C LEU A 80 3.62 -14.33 7.54
N ALA A 81 2.88 -13.59 8.37
CA ALA A 81 1.45 -13.72 8.55
C ALA A 81 0.79 -12.34 8.37
N LEU A 82 -0.24 -12.27 7.54
CA LEU A 82 -1.00 -11.05 7.30
C LEU A 82 -2.49 -11.34 7.46
N ASP A 83 -3.15 -10.61 8.35
CA ASP A 83 -4.59 -10.67 8.55
C ASP A 83 -5.25 -9.46 7.87
N PRO A 84 -5.95 -9.66 6.74
CA PRO A 84 -6.62 -8.58 6.03
C PRO A 84 -7.79 -7.98 6.82
N ALA A 85 -8.38 -8.70 7.76
CA ALA A 85 -9.53 -8.23 8.52
C ALA A 85 -9.13 -7.28 9.65
N THR A 86 -7.96 -7.53 10.27
CA THR A 86 -7.44 -6.71 11.38
C THR A 86 -6.31 -5.80 10.96
N HIS A 87 -5.86 -5.86 9.70
CA HIS A 87 -4.67 -5.18 9.18
C HIS A 87 -3.38 -5.46 9.97
N ARG A 88 -3.33 -6.61 10.63
CA ARG A 88 -2.12 -7.05 11.35
C ARG A 88 -1.16 -7.78 10.44
N VAL A 89 0.12 -7.50 10.64
CA VAL A 89 1.21 -8.18 9.95
C VAL A 89 2.23 -8.65 10.98
N GLN A 90 2.67 -9.89 10.84
CA GLN A 90 3.71 -10.46 11.68
C GLN A 90 4.82 -11.05 10.81
N ALA A 91 6.04 -10.89 11.28
CA ALA A 91 7.22 -11.55 10.74
C ALA A 91 7.85 -12.39 11.87
N ASP A 92 7.93 -13.72 11.70
CA ASP A 92 8.37 -14.67 12.73
C ASP A 92 7.64 -14.50 14.08
N GLY A 93 6.35 -14.14 14.02
CA GLY A 93 5.51 -13.93 15.20
C GLY A 93 5.66 -12.55 15.87
N ALA A 94 6.54 -11.68 15.38
CA ALA A 94 6.66 -10.31 15.84
C ALA A 94 5.79 -9.37 15.00
N ASP A 95 5.02 -8.50 15.63
CA ASP A 95 4.19 -7.50 14.92
C ASP A 95 5.06 -6.50 14.17
N VAL A 96 4.66 -6.19 12.93
CA VAL A 96 5.34 -5.24 12.04
C VAL A 96 4.34 -4.21 11.55
N GLU A 97 4.64 -2.94 11.76
CA GLU A 97 3.81 -1.84 11.24
C GLU A 97 4.12 -1.57 9.78
N LEU A 98 3.09 -1.65 8.95
CA LEU A 98 3.16 -1.32 7.53
C LEU A 98 2.25 -0.13 7.22
N SER A 99 2.70 0.73 6.30
CA SER A 99 1.80 1.72 5.71
C SER A 99 0.72 1.03 4.85
N PRO A 100 -0.41 1.68 4.56
CA PRO A 100 -1.47 1.07 3.76
C PRO A 100 -1.02 0.54 2.40
N ARG A 101 -0.07 1.21 1.74
CA ARG A 101 0.49 0.76 0.46
C ARG A 101 1.41 -0.45 0.61
N GLU A 102 2.27 -0.44 1.64
CA GLU A 102 3.10 -1.60 1.97
C GLU A 102 2.24 -2.82 2.30
N PHE A 103 1.16 -2.61 3.06
CA PHE A 103 0.22 -3.66 3.42
C PHE A 103 -0.42 -4.29 2.18
N LEU A 104 -0.96 -3.47 1.27
CA LEU A 104 -1.58 -3.94 0.04
C LEU A 104 -0.60 -4.66 -0.87
N LEU A 105 0.61 -4.14 -1.01
CA LEU A 105 1.65 -4.79 -1.80
C LEU A 105 1.98 -6.17 -1.22
N LEU A 106 2.15 -6.26 0.09
CA LEU A 106 2.42 -7.52 0.78
C LEU A 106 1.24 -8.48 0.66
N GLU A 107 0.01 -8.00 0.82
CA GLU A 107 -1.21 -8.80 0.67
C GLU A 107 -1.30 -9.43 -0.71
N HIS A 108 -1.03 -8.68 -1.79
CA HIS A 108 -1.03 -9.21 -3.14
C HIS A 108 0.05 -10.27 -3.35
N LEU A 109 1.24 -10.05 -2.84
CA LEU A 109 2.33 -11.03 -2.92
C LEU A 109 2.01 -12.32 -2.15
N LEU A 110 1.46 -12.20 -0.95
CA LEU A 110 1.07 -13.36 -0.13
C LEU A 110 -0.10 -14.15 -0.76
N ARG A 111 -1.08 -13.47 -1.35
CA ARG A 111 -2.19 -14.14 -2.06
C ARG A 111 -1.72 -14.94 -3.27
N ALA A 112 -0.68 -14.49 -3.93
CA ALA A 112 -0.11 -15.16 -5.08
C ALA A 112 0.92 -16.24 -4.70
N ALA A 113 1.43 -16.22 -3.46
CA ALA A 113 2.49 -17.12 -3.04
C ALA A 113 2.15 -18.60 -3.29
N PRO A 114 3.09 -19.40 -3.78
CA PRO A 114 4.51 -19.08 -4.09
C PRO A 114 4.76 -18.52 -5.50
N ALA A 115 3.71 -18.15 -6.24
CA ALA A 115 3.84 -17.64 -7.60
C ALA A 115 4.51 -16.26 -7.67
N VAL A 116 5.13 -15.97 -8.80
CA VAL A 116 5.73 -14.66 -9.09
C VAL A 116 4.64 -13.72 -9.60
N VAL A 117 4.55 -12.52 -9.02
CA VAL A 117 3.65 -11.46 -9.48
C VAL A 117 4.44 -10.46 -10.31
N GLY A 118 3.95 -10.17 -11.51
CA GLY A 118 4.56 -9.22 -12.42
C GLY A 118 4.55 -7.79 -11.89
N LYS A 119 5.58 -7.00 -12.26
CA LYS A 119 5.69 -5.60 -11.83
C LYS A 119 4.50 -4.76 -12.29
N GLU A 120 4.06 -4.94 -13.53
CA GLU A 120 2.88 -4.26 -14.10
C GLU A 120 1.60 -4.65 -13.36
N GLU A 121 1.43 -5.93 -13.05
CA GLU A 121 0.28 -6.40 -12.28
C GLU A 121 0.24 -5.77 -10.88
N LEU A 122 1.38 -5.70 -10.19
CA LEU A 122 1.48 -5.04 -8.89
C LEU A 122 1.15 -3.56 -9.00
N LEU A 123 1.64 -2.88 -10.05
CA LEU A 123 1.34 -1.48 -10.30
C LEU A 123 -0.16 -1.26 -10.47
N ASP A 124 -0.82 -2.05 -11.31
CA ASP A 124 -2.25 -1.93 -11.58
C ASP A 124 -3.12 -2.25 -10.36
N ARG A 125 -2.68 -3.19 -9.52
CA ARG A 125 -3.45 -3.67 -8.35
C ARG A 125 -3.31 -2.78 -7.13
N VAL A 126 -2.12 -2.25 -6.88
CA VAL A 126 -1.79 -1.50 -5.67
C VAL A 126 -1.83 0.00 -5.91
N TRP A 127 -1.51 0.46 -7.12
CA TRP A 127 -1.52 1.87 -7.51
C TRP A 127 -2.56 2.13 -8.60
N ALA A 128 -2.93 3.38 -8.77
CA ALA A 128 -3.80 3.77 -9.88
C ALA A 128 -2.98 3.92 -11.17
N SER A 129 -3.64 3.70 -12.31
CA SER A 129 -3.03 3.92 -13.63
C SER A 129 -2.45 5.33 -13.75
N GLY A 130 -1.17 5.44 -14.06
CA GLY A 130 -0.44 6.70 -14.23
C GLY A 130 0.72 6.91 -13.27
N ASP A 131 0.90 6.03 -12.28
CA ASP A 131 2.09 6.05 -11.43
C ASP A 131 3.30 5.42 -12.16
N ASP A 132 4.51 5.89 -11.86
CA ASP A 132 5.74 5.36 -12.43
C ASP A 132 5.96 3.91 -11.96
N ALA A 133 6.30 3.02 -12.90
CA ALA A 133 6.62 1.63 -12.59
C ALA A 133 7.74 1.47 -11.53
N ASN A 134 8.57 2.48 -11.32
CA ASN A 134 9.62 2.49 -10.29
C ASN A 134 9.06 2.51 -8.86
N VAL A 135 7.81 2.96 -8.66
CA VAL A 135 7.18 2.98 -7.34
C VAL A 135 7.12 1.58 -6.71
N VAL A 136 6.87 0.55 -7.50
CA VAL A 136 6.85 -0.84 -7.01
C VAL A 136 8.21 -1.23 -6.41
N GLU A 137 9.31 -0.86 -7.05
CA GLU A 137 10.67 -1.15 -6.56
C GLU A 137 10.96 -0.46 -5.22
N VAL A 138 10.54 0.79 -5.10
CA VAL A 138 10.68 1.57 -3.87
C VAL A 138 9.96 0.89 -2.71
N TYR A 139 8.69 0.53 -2.91
CA TYR A 139 7.88 -0.12 -1.87
C TYR A 139 8.33 -1.54 -1.54
N VAL A 140 8.81 -2.30 -2.51
CA VAL A 140 9.51 -3.57 -2.24
C VAL A 140 10.76 -3.33 -1.38
N GLY A 141 11.48 -2.24 -1.63
CA GLY A 141 12.61 -1.82 -0.79
C GLY A 141 12.18 -1.51 0.65
N TYR A 142 11.02 -0.86 0.85
CA TYR A 142 10.48 -0.58 2.17
C TYR A 142 10.05 -1.86 2.90
N LEU A 143 9.34 -2.74 2.24
CA LEU A 143 8.96 -4.04 2.79
C LEU A 143 10.20 -4.86 3.22
N ARG A 144 11.22 -4.92 2.38
CA ARG A 144 12.47 -5.63 2.70
C ARG A 144 13.18 -5.08 3.92
N ARG A 145 13.12 -3.77 4.16
CA ARG A 145 13.71 -3.16 5.37
C ARG A 145 12.94 -3.53 6.64
N LYS A 146 11.62 -3.66 6.54
CA LYS A 146 10.75 -3.94 7.68
C LYS A 146 10.61 -5.44 7.98
N LEU A 147 10.55 -6.26 6.94
CA LEU A 147 10.25 -7.69 7.03
C LEU A 147 11.49 -8.60 6.96
N GLY A 148 12.61 -8.10 6.45
CA GLY A 148 13.79 -8.89 6.10
C GLY A 148 13.97 -8.99 4.58
N ARG A 149 15.24 -8.88 4.15
CA ARG A 149 15.57 -8.81 2.71
C ARG A 149 15.27 -10.08 1.94
N GLU A 150 15.40 -11.20 2.62
CA GLU A 150 15.24 -12.57 2.11
C GLU A 150 13.79 -12.95 1.84
N ARG A 151 12.83 -12.26 2.47
CA ARG A 151 11.42 -12.65 2.42
C ARG A 151 10.72 -12.29 1.13
N ILE A 152 11.22 -11.30 0.41
CA ILE A 152 10.69 -10.90 -0.89
C ILE A 152 11.78 -11.04 -1.92
N GLU A 153 11.65 -12.03 -2.79
CA GLU A 153 12.58 -12.30 -3.86
C GLU A 153 12.26 -11.49 -5.11
N THR A 154 13.32 -11.05 -5.80
CA THR A 154 13.21 -10.50 -7.15
C THR A 154 13.47 -11.60 -8.18
N VAL A 155 12.50 -11.86 -9.04
CA VAL A 155 12.69 -12.69 -10.22
C VAL A 155 12.99 -11.77 -11.39
N ARG A 156 14.26 -11.73 -11.79
CA ARG A 156 14.75 -10.78 -12.81
C ARG A 156 13.95 -10.87 -14.11
N GLY A 157 13.50 -9.73 -14.62
CA GLY A 157 12.71 -9.63 -15.85
C GLY A 157 11.26 -10.10 -15.73
N VAL A 158 10.81 -10.55 -14.54
CA VAL A 158 9.44 -11.05 -14.32
C VAL A 158 8.73 -10.22 -13.25
N GLY A 159 9.24 -10.19 -12.00
CA GLY A 159 8.56 -9.52 -10.90
C GLY A 159 9.09 -9.93 -9.53
N TYR A 160 8.16 -10.08 -8.58
CA TYR A 160 8.45 -10.36 -7.19
C TYR A 160 7.60 -11.52 -6.65
N ARG A 161 8.12 -12.19 -5.62
CA ARG A 161 7.36 -13.20 -4.87
C ARG A 161 7.78 -13.21 -3.40
N VAL A 162 6.94 -13.75 -2.55
CA VAL A 162 7.33 -14.11 -1.19
C VAL A 162 8.17 -15.38 -1.25
N ALA A 163 9.31 -15.39 -0.57
CA ALA A 163 10.14 -16.58 -0.40
C ALA A 163 9.36 -17.66 0.34
N GLY A 164 9.48 -18.89 -0.10
CA GLY A 164 8.81 -20.05 0.52
C GLY A 164 9.53 -20.55 1.76
#